data_2ab4542d5bfd04e4a586f2e5abc4ccc3
#
_entry.id   2ab4542d5bfd04e4a586f2e5abc4ccc3
#
_cell.length_a   1.000
_cell.length_b   1.000
_cell.length_c   1.000
_cell.angle_alpha   90.00
_cell.angle_beta   90.00
_cell.angle_gamma   90.00
#
_symmetry.space_group_name_H-M   'P 1'
#
loop_
_entity.id
_entity.type
_entity.pdbx_description
1 polymer ?
#
loop_
_entity_poly.entity_id
_entity_poly.type
_entity_poly.pdbx_seq_one_letter_code
_entity_poly.pdbx_strand_id
1 'polypeptide(L)'
;MDSQKKDPLYKSFGYAFEGIGTCIKKERNMKIHCAAAILVVIAGVILKISSLEWCICLTLFGLIMALELVNTAVEAVVDLVTEERKPLAKIAKDTAAGAV
;
A
#
# COMPACT_ATOMS: atom_id res chain seq x y z
N MET A 1 14.37 -7.84 7.40
CA MET A 1 13.78 -8.85 8.30
C MET A 1 14.48 -10.18 8.05
N ASP A 2 15.01 -10.80 9.08
CA ASP A 2 15.68 -12.08 8.96
C ASP A 2 14.71 -13.20 9.33
N SER A 3 14.33 -14.04 8.38
CA SER A 3 13.38 -15.13 8.58
C SER A 3 13.91 -16.26 9.46
N GLN A 4 15.24 -16.34 9.67
CA GLN A 4 15.87 -17.37 10.48
C GLN A 4 15.97 -17.00 11.95
N LYS A 5 15.74 -15.76 12.30
CA LYS A 5 15.76 -15.25 13.67
C LYS A 5 14.37 -14.83 14.09
N LYS A 6 13.98 -15.22 15.31
CA LYS A 6 12.74 -14.74 15.90
C LYS A 6 12.99 -13.37 16.51
N ASP A 7 12.66 -12.34 15.77
CA ASP A 7 12.70 -10.98 16.29
C ASP A 7 11.57 -10.77 17.32
N PRO A 8 11.78 -9.92 18.34
CA PRO A 8 10.70 -9.49 19.19
C PRO A 8 9.58 -8.82 18.38
N LEU A 9 8.35 -8.94 18.82
CA LEU A 9 7.18 -8.43 18.13
C LEU A 9 7.29 -6.93 17.80
N TYR A 10 7.84 -6.13 18.71
CA TYR A 10 8.00 -4.69 18.46
C TYR A 10 8.93 -4.40 17.28
N LYS A 11 9.93 -5.25 17.03
CA LYS A 11 10.80 -5.09 15.85
C LYS A 11 10.04 -5.39 14.55
N SER A 12 9.16 -6.39 14.57
CA SER A 12 8.33 -6.71 13.42
C SER A 12 7.41 -5.55 13.06
N PHE A 13 6.83 -4.88 14.04
CA PHE A 13 6.06 -3.65 13.79
C PHE A 13 6.94 -2.54 13.21
N GLY A 14 8.17 -2.39 13.73
CA GLY A 14 9.12 -1.43 13.19
C GLY A 14 9.43 -1.67 11.71
N TYR A 15 9.67 -2.91 11.32
CA TYR A 15 9.89 -3.27 9.91
C TYR A 15 8.67 -2.96 9.04
N ALA A 16 7.48 -3.27 9.55
CA ALA A 16 6.24 -2.96 8.83
C ALA A 16 6.09 -1.45 8.59
N PHE A 17 6.34 -0.64 9.59
CA PHE A 17 6.30 0.83 9.45
C PHE A 17 7.37 1.35 8.50
N GLU A 18 8.56 0.78 8.51
CA GLU A 18 9.60 1.12 7.53
C GLU A 18 9.16 0.82 6.10
N GLY A 19 8.54 -0.33 5.88
CA GLY A 19 8.01 -0.72 4.57
C GLY A 19 6.91 0.23 4.10
N ILE A 20 5.99 0.59 4.97
CA ILE A 20 4.92 1.56 4.67
C ILE A 20 5.54 2.92 4.33
N GLY A 21 6.49 3.40 5.13
CA GLY A 21 7.18 4.66 4.89
C GLY A 21 7.93 4.68 3.56
N THR A 22 8.59 3.58 3.21
CA THR A 22 9.28 3.44 1.94
C THR A 22 8.30 3.54 0.77
N CYS A 23 7.16 2.86 0.86
CA CYS A 23 6.13 2.90 -0.16
C CYS A 23 5.59 4.32 -0.35
N ILE A 24 5.28 5.02 0.74
CA ILE A 24 4.78 6.40 0.70
C ILE A 24 5.79 7.34 0.04
N LYS A 25 7.08 7.16 0.34
CA LYS A 25 8.13 8.03 -0.22
C LYS A 25 8.41 7.76 -1.69
N LYS A 26 8.39 6.49 -2.11
CA LYS A 26 8.81 6.10 -3.46
C LYS A 26 7.68 6.03 -4.46
N GLU A 27 6.48 5.64 -4.02
CA GLU A 27 5.38 5.38 -4.92
C GLU A 27 4.50 6.61 -5.10
N ARG A 28 4.43 7.11 -6.34
CA ARG A 28 3.56 8.23 -6.68
C ARG A 28 2.10 7.89 -6.41
N ASN A 29 1.67 6.68 -6.73
CA ASN A 29 0.29 6.25 -6.52
C ASN A 29 -0.09 6.27 -5.04
N MET A 30 0.82 5.85 -4.15
CA MET A 30 0.57 5.91 -2.72
C MET A 30 0.39 7.35 -2.23
N LYS A 31 1.17 8.29 -2.75
CA LYS A 31 1.03 9.71 -2.44
C LYS A 31 -0.33 10.25 -2.89
N ILE A 32 -0.78 9.85 -4.07
CA ILE A 32 -2.09 10.24 -4.61
C ILE A 32 -3.20 9.69 -3.72
N HIS A 33 -3.13 8.42 -3.32
CA HIS A 33 -4.12 7.81 -2.43
C HIS A 33 -4.15 8.47 -1.05
N CYS A 34 -2.99 8.80 -0.49
CA CYS A 34 -2.92 9.51 0.78
C CYS A 34 -3.54 10.91 0.68
N ALA A 35 -3.25 11.64 -0.39
CA ALA A 35 -3.83 12.97 -0.63
C ALA A 35 -5.35 12.88 -0.80
N ALA A 36 -5.83 11.90 -1.56
CA ALA A 36 -7.26 11.67 -1.74
C ALA A 36 -7.94 11.32 -0.41
N ALA A 37 -7.30 10.49 0.42
CA ALA A 37 -7.82 10.13 1.74
C ALA A 37 -7.96 11.36 2.64
N ILE A 38 -6.96 12.22 2.66
CA ILE A 38 -7.01 13.48 3.44
C ILE A 38 -8.17 14.35 2.96
N LEU A 39 -8.33 14.53 1.65
CA LEU A 39 -9.42 15.31 1.09
C LEU A 39 -10.80 14.74 1.47
N VAL A 40 -10.95 13.42 1.42
CA VAL A 40 -12.22 12.77 1.79
C VAL A 40 -12.50 12.93 3.28
N VAL A 41 -11.48 12.83 4.14
CA VAL A 41 -11.65 13.07 5.57
C VAL A 41 -12.10 14.50 5.83
N ILE A 42 -11.48 15.48 5.19
CA ILE A 42 -11.88 16.89 5.33
C ILE A 42 -13.33 17.08 4.85
N ALA A 43 -13.67 16.56 3.69
CA ALA A 43 -15.03 16.66 3.14
C ALA A 43 -16.05 15.97 4.05
N GLY A 44 -15.71 14.80 4.61
CA GLY A 44 -16.58 14.08 5.52
C GLY A 44 -16.86 14.85 6.80
N VAL A 45 -15.86 15.53 7.34
CA VAL A 45 -16.04 16.39 8.53
C VAL A 45 -16.95 17.58 8.20
N ILE A 46 -16.71 18.24 7.07
CA ILE A 46 -17.52 19.40 6.64
C ILE A 46 -18.96 19.00 6.37
N LEU A 47 -19.17 17.88 5.67
CA LEU A 47 -20.51 17.39 5.28
C LEU A 47 -21.19 16.63 6.42
N LYS A 48 -20.53 16.41 7.54
CA LYS A 48 -21.07 15.70 8.71
C LYS A 48 -21.63 14.33 8.35
N ILE A 49 -20.80 13.52 7.67
CA ILE A 49 -21.21 12.18 7.26
C ILE A 49 -21.47 11.28 8.46
N SER A 50 -22.31 10.26 8.27
CA SER A 50 -22.70 9.34 9.32
C SER A 50 -21.57 8.41 9.75
N SER A 51 -21.73 7.78 10.92
CA SER A 51 -20.77 6.76 11.40
C SER A 51 -20.62 5.61 10.42
N LEU A 52 -21.72 5.17 9.79
CA LEU A 52 -21.67 4.12 8.76
C LEU A 52 -20.84 4.56 7.55
N GLU A 53 -21.05 5.78 7.09
CA GLU A 53 -20.29 6.33 5.97
C GLU A 53 -18.81 6.44 6.32
N TRP A 54 -18.43 6.83 7.54
CA TRP A 54 -17.06 6.81 8.01
C TRP A 54 -16.45 5.41 7.98
N CYS A 55 -17.20 4.40 8.44
CA CYS A 55 -16.73 3.02 8.41
C CYS A 55 -16.45 2.55 6.99
N ILE A 56 -17.32 2.89 6.05
CA ILE A 56 -17.15 2.55 4.63
C ILE A 56 -15.90 3.24 4.08
N CYS A 57 -15.74 4.53 4.31
CA CYS A 57 -14.58 5.28 3.83
C CYS A 57 -13.27 4.73 4.38
N LEU A 58 -13.19 4.49 5.68
CA LEU A 58 -11.99 3.98 6.32
C LEU A 58 -11.64 2.57 5.85
N THR A 59 -12.64 1.72 5.64
CA THR A 59 -12.44 0.38 5.10
C THR A 59 -11.89 0.44 3.68
N LEU A 60 -12.43 1.30 2.83
CA LEU A 60 -11.96 1.47 1.46
C LEU A 60 -10.54 2.03 1.42
N PHE A 61 -10.20 2.98 2.27
CA PHE A 61 -8.83 3.49 2.36
C PHE A 61 -7.86 2.40 2.77
N GLY A 62 -8.21 1.63 3.80
CA GLY A 62 -7.37 0.53 4.26
C GLY A 62 -7.15 -0.50 3.15
N LEU A 63 -8.19 -0.85 2.42
CA LEU A 63 -8.11 -1.80 1.31
C LEU A 63 -7.21 -1.28 0.19
N ILE A 64 -7.42 -0.04 -0.26
CA ILE A 64 -6.61 0.56 -1.32
C ILE A 64 -5.15 0.65 -0.90
N MET A 65 -4.88 1.10 0.31
CA MET A 65 -3.52 1.22 0.81
C MET A 65 -2.83 -0.14 0.95
N ALA A 66 -3.55 -1.15 1.44
CA ALA A 66 -3.02 -2.51 1.55
C ALA A 66 -2.66 -3.07 0.17
N LEU A 67 -3.54 -2.88 -0.82
CA LEU A 67 -3.29 -3.33 -2.19
C LEU A 67 -2.11 -2.58 -2.83
N GLU A 68 -1.95 -1.30 -2.53
CA GLU A 68 -0.80 -0.52 -3.02
C GLU A 68 0.51 -1.02 -2.41
N LEU A 69 0.51 -1.35 -1.12
CA LEU A 69 1.67 -1.94 -0.46
C LEU A 69 2.04 -3.29 -1.09
N VAL A 70 1.04 -4.13 -1.34
CA VAL A 70 1.24 -5.42 -2.00
C VAL A 70 1.76 -5.24 -3.43
N ASN A 71 1.21 -4.28 -4.17
CA ASN A 71 1.70 -3.95 -5.51
C ASN A 71 3.18 -3.56 -5.49
N THR A 72 3.58 -2.71 -4.55
CA THR A 72 4.97 -2.30 -4.37
C THR A 72 5.86 -3.49 -4.06
N ALA A 73 5.40 -4.40 -3.20
CA ALA A 73 6.14 -5.62 -2.87
C ALA A 73 6.29 -6.54 -4.09
N VAL A 74 5.24 -6.71 -4.89
CA VAL A 74 5.31 -7.50 -6.13
C VAL A 74 6.29 -6.90 -7.11
N GLU A 75 6.27 -5.59 -7.30
CA GLU A 75 7.23 -4.90 -8.19
C GLU A 75 8.67 -5.14 -7.72
N ALA A 76 8.92 -5.02 -6.43
CA ALA A 76 10.25 -5.26 -5.87
C ALA A 76 10.71 -6.70 -6.08
N VAL A 77 9.83 -7.67 -5.87
CA VAL A 77 10.15 -9.08 -6.08
C VAL A 77 10.42 -9.38 -7.54
N VAL A 78 9.63 -8.85 -8.46
CA VAL A 78 9.84 -9.04 -9.90
C VAL A 78 11.16 -8.42 -10.33
N ASP A 79 11.47 -7.21 -9.86
CA ASP A 79 12.72 -6.54 -10.20
C ASP A 79 13.94 -7.24 -9.61
N LEU A 80 13.79 -7.92 -8.48
CA LEU A 80 14.84 -8.75 -7.90
C LEU A 80 15.14 -9.97 -8.79
N VAL A 81 14.12 -10.55 -9.41
CA VAL A 81 14.24 -11.72 -10.28
C VAL A 81 14.77 -11.34 -11.65
N THR A 82 14.26 -10.25 -12.23
CA THR A 82 14.68 -9.80 -13.56
C THR A 82 14.36 -8.32 -13.76
N GLU A 83 15.31 -7.59 -14.36
CA GLU A 83 15.08 -6.23 -14.84
C GLU A 83 14.67 -6.21 -16.32
N GLU A 84 14.75 -7.37 -16.99
CA GLU A 84 14.35 -7.49 -18.38
C GLU A 84 12.83 -7.46 -18.54
N ARG A 85 12.36 -6.98 -19.68
CA ARG A 85 10.95 -6.96 -20.03
C ARG A 85 10.49 -8.33 -20.51
N LYS A 86 10.28 -9.24 -19.58
CA LYS A 86 9.77 -10.57 -19.87
C LYS A 86 8.23 -10.58 -19.79
N PRO A 87 7.56 -11.39 -20.63
CA PRO A 87 6.09 -11.44 -20.62
C PRO A 87 5.48 -11.76 -19.24
N LEU A 88 6.07 -12.71 -18.50
CA LEU A 88 5.59 -13.04 -17.16
C LEU A 88 5.80 -11.91 -16.14
N ALA A 89 6.93 -11.21 -16.24
CA ALA A 89 7.20 -10.06 -15.39
C ALA A 89 6.17 -8.95 -15.64
N LYS A 90 5.84 -8.70 -16.90
CA LYS A 90 4.81 -7.73 -17.27
C LYS A 90 3.45 -8.14 -16.73
N ILE A 91 3.06 -9.39 -16.88
CA ILE A 91 1.78 -9.90 -16.36
C ILE A 91 1.71 -9.72 -14.85
N ALA A 92 2.76 -10.07 -14.12
CA ALA A 92 2.79 -9.93 -12.66
C ALA A 92 2.62 -8.47 -12.24
N LYS A 93 3.37 -7.56 -12.84
CA LYS A 93 3.29 -6.12 -12.53
C LYS A 93 1.94 -5.51 -12.90
N ASP A 94 1.44 -5.81 -14.09
CA ASP A 94 0.17 -5.28 -14.58
C ASP A 94 -1.01 -5.79 -13.73
N THR A 95 -0.98 -7.08 -13.38
CA THR A 95 -2.03 -7.68 -12.55
C THR A 95 -2.03 -7.06 -11.15
N ALA A 96 -0.87 -6.89 -10.55
CA ALA A 96 -0.75 -6.27 -9.24
C ALA A 96 -1.22 -4.81 -9.26
N ALA A 97 -0.85 -4.06 -10.28
CA ALA A 97 -1.30 -2.69 -10.47
C ALA A 97 -2.82 -2.61 -10.71
N GLY A 98 -3.36 -3.57 -11.44
CA GLY A 98 -4.81 -3.65 -11.70
C GLY A 98 -5.63 -3.94 -10.45
N ALA A 99 -5.05 -4.57 -9.43
CA ALA A 99 -5.74 -4.84 -8.18
C ALA A 99 -6.03 -3.58 -7.35
N VAL A 100 -5.18 -2.57 -7.52
CA VAL A 100 -5.37 -1.30 -6.83
C VAL A 100 -6.50 -0.50 -7.48
#